data_a5bb772562957098ab42fe81b75ed144
#
_entry.id   a5bb772562957098ab42fe81b75ed144
#
_cell.length_a   1.000
_cell.length_b   1.000
_cell.length_c   1.000
_cell.angle_alpha   90.00
_cell.angle_beta   90.00
_cell.angle_gamma   90.00
#
_symmetry.space_group_name_H-M   'P 1'
#
loop_
_entity.id
_entity.type
_entity.pdbx_description
1 polymer ?
#
loop_
_entity_poly.entity_id
_entity_poly.type
_entity_poly.pdbx_seq_one_letter_code
_entity_poly.pdbx_strand_id
1 'polypeptide(L)'
;VYFKTNEILVSLMLVYVAENILASVSQGLLRNPDGMGLPGSRNLKNYPSAHNSEIIANSGMHWGVLTAFLSVILAYFLFLKHQKGYEIRISGEAPKAAYFAGINPSKTIIFCMGMSGLLAGMAGLFEVAGPAGQITMSFNSGYGFTAIIVAFLGRLDPLGILLAGLLMALTYIGGEIAQLMLGLPGASIQLLQGMLLFFLLATDIFTNYRIKSKGS
;
A
#
# COMPACT_ATOMS: atom_id res chain seq x y z
N VAL A 1 13.55 -15.16 7.62
CA VAL A 1 14.77 -15.06 8.44
C VAL A 1 15.29 -16.46 8.79
N TYR A 2 14.52 -17.30 9.46
CA TYR A 2 14.92 -18.67 9.86
C TYR A 2 15.08 -19.60 8.65
N PHE A 3 14.18 -19.56 7.69
CA PHE A 3 14.16 -20.49 6.54
C PHE A 3 14.94 -19.98 5.32
N LYS A 4 15.61 -18.83 5.40
CA LYS A 4 16.34 -18.19 4.28
C LYS A 4 15.52 -18.12 2.98
N THR A 5 14.20 -18.02 3.12
CA THR A 5 13.28 -17.86 1.99
C THR A 5 13.28 -16.40 1.51
N ASN A 6 12.94 -16.21 0.24
CA ASN A 6 12.76 -14.87 -0.31
C ASN A 6 11.48 -14.26 0.29
N GLU A 7 11.65 -13.19 1.07
CA GLU A 7 10.56 -12.51 1.77
C GLU A 7 9.50 -11.94 0.81
N ILE A 8 9.91 -11.55 -0.40
CA ILE A 8 8.99 -11.03 -1.43
C ILE A 8 8.04 -12.15 -1.90
N LEU A 9 8.59 -13.34 -2.20
CA LEU A 9 7.77 -14.47 -2.63
C LEU A 9 6.81 -14.92 -1.54
N VAL A 10 7.27 -14.99 -0.29
CA VAL A 10 6.44 -15.37 0.85
C VAL A 10 5.31 -14.36 1.07
N SER A 11 5.60 -13.05 1.02
CA SER A 11 4.57 -12.03 1.19
C SER A 11 3.53 -12.06 0.07
N LEU A 12 3.93 -12.27 -1.19
CA LEU A 12 3.00 -12.43 -2.32
C LEU A 12 2.10 -13.67 -2.14
N MET A 13 2.64 -14.79 -1.67
CA MET A 13 1.81 -15.98 -1.39
C MET A 13 0.82 -15.72 -0.24
N LEU A 14 1.26 -14.99 0.80
CA LEU A 14 0.40 -14.64 1.92
C LEU A 14 -0.74 -13.69 1.54
N VAL A 15 -0.60 -12.89 0.48
CA VAL A 15 -1.71 -12.06 -0.05
C VAL A 15 -2.88 -12.95 -0.46
N TYR A 16 -2.64 -14.02 -1.22
CA TYR A 16 -3.71 -14.95 -1.64
C TYR A 16 -4.36 -15.67 -0.46
N VAL A 17 -3.57 -16.01 0.57
CA VAL A 17 -4.10 -16.59 1.80
C VAL A 17 -5.00 -15.58 2.51
N ALA A 18 -4.56 -14.33 2.63
CA ALA A 18 -5.33 -13.25 3.26
C ALA A 18 -6.64 -12.96 2.51
N GLU A 19 -6.61 -12.94 1.17
CA GLU A 19 -7.81 -12.78 0.34
C GLU A 19 -8.83 -13.90 0.56
N ASN A 20 -8.37 -15.16 0.63
CA ASN A 20 -9.26 -16.29 0.91
C ASN A 20 -9.83 -16.27 2.33
N ILE A 21 -9.03 -15.85 3.32
CA ILE A 21 -9.51 -15.63 4.69
C ILE A 21 -10.56 -14.52 4.71
N LEU A 22 -10.28 -13.38 4.05
CA LEU A 22 -11.23 -12.27 3.96
C LEU A 22 -12.54 -12.71 3.31
N ALA A 23 -12.48 -13.46 2.21
CA ALA A 23 -13.65 -14.01 1.53
C ALA A 23 -14.44 -14.95 2.44
N SER A 24 -13.78 -15.86 3.15
CA SER A 24 -14.41 -16.79 4.09
C SER A 24 -15.10 -16.06 5.25
N VAL A 25 -14.44 -15.07 5.83
CA VAL A 25 -14.96 -14.29 6.95
C VAL A 25 -16.11 -13.39 6.53
N SER A 26 -16.02 -12.75 5.36
CA SER A 26 -17.08 -11.89 4.83
C SER A 26 -18.36 -12.64 4.44
N GLN A 27 -18.22 -13.90 4.02
CA GLN A 27 -19.38 -14.77 3.70
C GLN A 27 -19.91 -15.55 4.89
N GLY A 28 -19.06 -15.77 5.91
CA GLY A 28 -19.39 -16.53 7.11
C GLY A 28 -19.73 -15.64 8.31
N LEU A 29 -18.75 -15.43 9.18
CA LEU A 29 -18.94 -14.78 10.49
C LEU A 29 -19.44 -13.33 10.42
N LEU A 30 -18.97 -12.55 9.44
CA LEU A 30 -19.31 -11.14 9.28
C LEU A 30 -20.41 -10.89 8.24
N ARG A 31 -21.01 -11.95 7.70
CA ARG A 31 -22.07 -11.82 6.70
C ARG A 31 -23.24 -11.00 7.22
N ASN A 32 -23.71 -10.07 6.41
CA ASN A 32 -24.91 -9.32 6.71
C ASN A 32 -26.16 -10.22 6.58
N PRO A 33 -26.93 -10.48 7.66
CA PRO A 33 -28.14 -11.28 7.58
C PRO A 33 -29.24 -10.62 6.72
N ASP A 34 -29.26 -9.29 6.66
CA ASP A 34 -30.26 -8.51 5.93
C ASP A 34 -29.85 -8.21 4.48
N GLY A 35 -28.74 -8.77 4.01
CA GLY A 35 -28.11 -8.42 2.72
C GLY A 35 -28.71 -9.14 1.49
N MET A 36 -29.92 -9.69 1.56
CA MET A 36 -30.61 -10.35 0.41
C MET A 36 -29.75 -11.39 -0.34
N GLY A 37 -28.81 -12.06 0.35
CA GLY A 37 -27.92 -13.04 -0.26
C GLY A 37 -26.63 -12.47 -0.85
N LEU A 38 -26.44 -11.17 -0.88
CA LEU A 38 -25.19 -10.56 -1.36
C LEU A 38 -24.04 -10.85 -0.38
N PRO A 39 -22.84 -11.22 -0.90
CA PRO A 39 -21.68 -11.47 -0.07
C PRO A 39 -21.10 -10.14 0.43
N GLY A 40 -21.11 -9.93 1.73
CA GLY A 40 -20.54 -8.73 2.35
C GLY A 40 -20.84 -8.63 3.84
N SER A 41 -20.05 -7.83 4.54
CA SER A 41 -20.29 -7.53 5.94
C SER A 41 -21.46 -6.56 6.13
N ARG A 42 -21.88 -6.37 7.38
CA ARG A 42 -22.82 -5.28 7.72
C ARG A 42 -22.22 -3.94 7.33
N ASN A 43 -23.08 -3.02 6.89
CA ASN A 43 -22.63 -1.67 6.51
C ASN A 43 -22.35 -0.86 7.78
N LEU A 44 -21.10 -0.46 7.96
CA LEU A 44 -20.64 0.33 9.10
C LEU A 44 -21.21 1.75 9.11
N LYS A 45 -21.66 2.27 7.95
CA LYS A 45 -22.31 3.57 7.86
C LYS A 45 -23.62 3.65 8.66
N ASN A 46 -24.23 2.51 8.95
CA ASN A 46 -25.43 2.43 9.77
C ASN A 46 -25.11 2.48 11.28
N TYR A 47 -23.85 2.44 11.66
CA TYR A 47 -23.41 2.44 13.07
C TYR A 47 -22.53 3.65 13.36
N PRO A 48 -23.07 4.72 13.99
CA PRO A 48 -22.34 5.97 14.24
C PRO A 48 -21.02 5.79 15.01
N SER A 49 -20.95 4.75 15.87
CA SER A 49 -19.75 4.43 16.65
C SER A 49 -18.64 3.76 15.86
N ALA A 50 -18.95 3.16 14.71
CA ALA A 50 -18.01 2.43 13.88
C ALA A 50 -17.71 3.17 12.54
N HIS A 51 -18.56 4.13 12.19
CA HIS A 51 -18.39 4.94 10.98
C HIS A 51 -17.34 6.04 11.20
N ASN A 52 -16.41 6.13 10.29
CA ASN A 52 -15.44 7.23 10.26
C ASN A 52 -16.09 8.42 9.53
N SER A 53 -16.60 9.36 10.31
CA SER A 53 -17.27 10.56 9.79
C SER A 53 -16.31 11.43 8.98
N GLU A 54 -16.85 12.11 7.99
CA GLU A 54 -16.10 13.13 7.24
C GLU A 54 -15.76 14.31 8.15
N ILE A 55 -14.52 14.81 8.02
CA ILE A 55 -14.04 15.99 8.76
C ILE A 55 -14.72 17.25 8.20
N ILE A 56 -14.87 17.30 6.89
CA ILE A 56 -15.56 18.39 6.18
C ILE A 56 -16.72 17.74 5.42
N ALA A 57 -17.94 18.16 5.70
CA ALA A 57 -19.13 17.62 5.08
C ALA A 57 -19.05 17.69 3.54
N ASN A 58 -19.37 16.60 2.86
CA ASN A 58 -19.35 16.45 1.40
C ASN A 58 -17.98 16.61 0.72
N SER A 59 -16.88 16.55 1.47
CA SER A 59 -15.53 16.62 0.90
C SER A 59 -14.89 15.26 0.64
N GLY A 60 -15.44 14.18 1.19
CA GLY A 60 -14.80 12.86 1.21
C GLY A 60 -13.56 12.77 2.11
N MET A 61 -13.22 13.84 2.82
CA MET A 61 -12.08 13.85 3.74
C MET A 61 -12.42 13.19 5.07
N HIS A 62 -11.89 11.98 5.26
CA HIS A 62 -12.02 11.22 6.50
C HIS A 62 -10.75 11.34 7.36
N TRP A 63 -10.82 10.90 8.62
CA TRP A 63 -9.66 10.86 9.53
C TRP A 63 -8.49 10.05 8.97
N GLY A 64 -8.71 9.15 8.03
CA GLY A 64 -7.66 8.43 7.31
C GLY A 64 -6.67 9.35 6.59
N VAL A 65 -7.11 10.49 6.07
CA VAL A 65 -6.24 11.46 5.41
C VAL A 65 -5.25 12.08 6.41
N LEU A 66 -5.74 12.47 7.60
CA LEU A 66 -4.86 13.01 8.65
C LEU A 66 -3.85 11.98 9.13
N THR A 67 -4.27 10.72 9.30
CA THR A 67 -3.34 9.64 9.69
C THR A 67 -2.34 9.32 8.60
N ALA A 68 -2.68 9.46 7.32
CA ALA A 68 -1.74 9.33 6.21
C ALA A 68 -0.65 10.41 6.28
N PHE A 69 -1.02 11.69 6.45
CA PHE A 69 -0.05 12.78 6.63
C PHE A 69 0.82 12.57 7.87
N LEU A 70 0.23 12.16 8.98
CA LEU A 70 0.97 11.86 10.21
C LEU A 70 1.97 10.73 10.00
N SER A 71 1.58 9.67 9.28
CA SER A 71 2.47 8.54 8.97
C SER A 71 3.67 8.96 8.11
N VAL A 72 3.48 9.87 7.15
CA VAL A 72 4.57 10.44 6.35
C VAL A 72 5.54 11.24 7.22
N ILE A 73 5.02 12.07 8.12
CA ILE A 73 5.84 12.85 9.07
C ILE A 73 6.63 11.90 9.98
N LEU A 74 5.98 10.88 10.53
CA LEU A 74 6.65 9.87 11.36
C LEU A 74 7.72 9.11 10.59
N ALA A 75 7.43 8.70 9.34
CA ALA A 75 8.41 8.05 8.47
C ALA A 75 9.60 8.97 8.18
N TYR A 76 9.35 10.26 7.89
CA TYR A 76 10.41 11.24 7.67
C TYR A 76 11.35 11.34 8.88
N PHE A 77 10.80 11.49 10.09
CA PHE A 77 11.61 11.53 11.31
C PHE A 77 12.36 10.20 11.56
N LEU A 78 11.68 9.07 11.35
CA LEU A 78 12.28 7.75 11.57
C LEU A 78 13.44 7.50 10.62
N PHE A 79 13.29 7.77 9.32
CA PHE A 79 14.33 7.47 8.35
C PHE A 79 15.46 8.50 8.30
N LEU A 80 15.18 9.78 8.54
CA LEU A 80 16.17 10.85 8.39
C LEU A 80 16.79 11.34 9.71
N LYS A 81 16.09 11.19 10.82
CA LYS A 81 16.52 11.77 12.11
C LYS A 81 16.77 10.73 13.19
N HIS A 82 16.24 9.53 13.08
CA HIS A 82 16.35 8.52 14.13
C HIS A 82 17.42 7.48 13.83
N GLN A 83 18.08 6.96 14.89
CA GLN A 83 19.11 5.91 14.76
C GLN A 83 18.58 4.64 14.07
N LYS A 84 17.31 4.30 14.28
CA LYS A 84 16.67 3.15 13.60
C LYS A 84 16.64 3.29 12.08
N GLY A 85 16.45 4.49 11.55
CA GLY A 85 16.53 4.73 10.11
C GLY A 85 17.91 4.43 9.54
N TYR A 86 18.96 4.81 10.27
CA TYR A 86 20.33 4.47 9.92
C TYR A 86 20.59 2.95 9.96
N GLU A 87 20.14 2.25 11.03
CA GLU A 87 20.24 0.80 11.14
C GLU A 87 19.55 0.09 9.97
N ILE A 88 18.35 0.56 9.57
CA ILE A 88 17.59 0.02 8.44
C ILE A 88 18.38 0.19 7.15
N ARG A 89 18.88 1.39 6.87
CA ARG A 89 19.65 1.70 5.65
C ARG A 89 20.91 0.86 5.55
N ILE A 90 21.73 0.80 6.60
CA ILE A 90 22.96 -0.01 6.62
C ILE A 90 22.64 -1.50 6.48
N SER A 91 21.58 -1.97 7.12
CA SER A 91 21.19 -3.39 7.00
C SER A 91 20.78 -3.76 5.57
N GLY A 92 20.24 -2.82 4.79
CA GLY A 92 19.90 -3.01 3.39
C GLY A 92 21.09 -2.89 2.43
N GLU A 93 21.90 -1.83 2.58
CA GLU A 93 23.01 -1.54 1.67
C GLU A 93 24.23 -2.40 1.91
N ALA A 94 24.55 -2.69 3.17
CA ALA A 94 25.76 -3.41 3.57
C ALA A 94 25.52 -4.35 4.77
N PRO A 95 24.82 -5.49 4.58
CA PRO A 95 24.43 -6.39 5.69
C PRO A 95 25.61 -6.90 6.51
N LYS A 96 26.77 -7.13 5.88
CA LYS A 96 28.00 -7.55 6.56
C LYS A 96 28.54 -6.45 7.47
N ALA A 97 28.56 -5.20 6.99
CA ALA A 97 29.01 -4.06 7.78
C ALA A 97 28.06 -3.80 8.98
N ALA A 98 26.76 -3.95 8.78
CA ALA A 98 25.77 -3.87 9.84
C ALA A 98 26.05 -4.88 10.96
N TYR A 99 26.35 -6.12 10.59
CA TYR A 99 26.67 -7.18 11.55
C TYR A 99 27.93 -6.86 12.38
N PHE A 100 29.00 -6.37 11.74
CA PHE A 100 30.23 -5.96 12.43
C PHE A 100 30.01 -4.73 13.34
N ALA A 101 29.05 -3.85 12.99
CA ALA A 101 28.65 -2.72 13.83
C ALA A 101 27.72 -3.13 14.99
N GLY A 102 27.45 -4.42 15.19
CA GLY A 102 26.57 -4.92 16.25
C GLY A 102 25.07 -4.80 15.95
N ILE A 103 24.71 -4.42 14.72
CA ILE A 103 23.32 -4.33 14.27
C ILE A 103 22.87 -5.72 13.84
N ASN A 104 21.75 -6.20 14.36
CA ASN A 104 21.19 -7.49 13.98
C ASN A 104 20.22 -7.33 12.80
N PRO A 105 20.59 -7.74 11.56
CA PRO A 105 19.75 -7.56 10.38
C PRO A 105 18.39 -8.26 10.50
N SER A 106 18.35 -9.42 11.17
CA SER A 106 17.08 -10.15 11.36
C SER A 106 16.07 -9.39 12.19
N LYS A 107 16.51 -8.72 13.26
CA LYS A 107 15.63 -7.88 14.09
C LYS A 107 15.13 -6.66 13.30
N THR A 108 16.01 -6.08 12.48
CA THR A 108 15.66 -4.94 11.63
C THR A 108 14.60 -5.32 10.58
N ILE A 109 14.74 -6.48 9.94
CA ILE A 109 13.74 -6.99 8.99
C ILE A 109 12.39 -7.21 9.69
N ILE A 110 12.37 -7.86 10.86
CA ILE A 110 11.12 -8.09 11.61
C ILE A 110 10.46 -6.75 11.99
N PHE A 111 11.25 -5.77 12.41
CA PHE A 111 10.75 -4.43 12.73
C PHE A 111 10.12 -3.75 11.50
N CYS A 112 10.80 -3.76 10.34
CA CYS A 112 10.29 -3.18 9.10
C CYS A 112 9.00 -3.86 8.63
N MET A 113 8.96 -5.19 8.66
CA MET A 113 7.77 -5.96 8.29
C MET A 113 6.60 -5.68 9.25
N GLY A 114 6.88 -5.59 10.56
CA GLY A 114 5.86 -5.25 11.56
C GLY A 114 5.29 -3.84 11.36
N MET A 115 6.15 -2.85 11.12
CA MET A 115 5.72 -1.46 10.84
C MET A 115 4.93 -1.36 9.54
N SER A 116 5.36 -2.06 8.49
CA SER A 116 4.64 -2.12 7.22
C SER A 116 3.25 -2.75 7.40
N GLY A 117 3.16 -3.87 8.11
CA GLY A 117 1.89 -4.54 8.40
C GLY A 117 0.94 -3.67 9.24
N LEU A 118 1.47 -2.94 10.23
CA LEU A 118 0.69 -2.00 11.04
C LEU A 118 0.09 -0.89 10.18
N LEU A 119 0.90 -0.23 9.35
CA LEU A 119 0.43 0.84 8.47
C LEU A 119 -0.57 0.34 7.43
N ALA A 120 -0.35 -0.84 6.86
CA ALA A 120 -1.29 -1.46 5.93
C ALA A 120 -2.62 -1.81 6.63
N GLY A 121 -2.57 -2.34 7.85
CA GLY A 121 -3.77 -2.61 8.65
C GLY A 121 -4.56 -1.35 8.99
N MET A 122 -3.87 -0.26 9.34
CA MET A 122 -4.51 1.04 9.57
C MET A 122 -5.16 1.57 8.28
N ALA A 123 -4.49 1.47 7.13
CA ALA A 123 -5.06 1.89 5.85
C ALA A 123 -6.36 1.12 5.53
N GLY A 124 -6.34 -0.22 5.71
CA GLY A 124 -7.53 -1.05 5.52
C GLY A 124 -8.66 -0.71 6.49
N LEU A 125 -8.35 -0.40 7.75
CA LEU A 125 -9.34 0.01 8.75
C LEU A 125 -10.02 1.33 8.35
N PHE A 126 -9.26 2.34 7.94
CA PHE A 126 -9.82 3.62 7.51
C PHE A 126 -10.61 3.51 6.22
N GLU A 127 -10.21 2.64 5.31
CA GLU A 127 -10.95 2.36 4.07
C GLU A 127 -12.30 1.70 4.37
N VAL A 128 -12.33 0.68 5.23
CA VAL A 128 -13.57 -0.02 5.61
C VAL A 128 -14.49 0.88 6.44
N ALA A 129 -13.94 1.64 7.40
CA ALA A 129 -14.74 2.49 8.29
C ALA A 129 -15.25 3.77 7.58
N GLY A 130 -14.60 4.20 6.50
CA GLY A 130 -14.89 5.42 5.75
C GLY A 130 -15.54 5.15 4.39
N PRO A 131 -14.77 5.24 3.28
CA PRO A 131 -15.30 5.22 1.93
C PRO A 131 -16.09 3.95 1.59
N ALA A 132 -15.50 2.79 1.81
CA ALA A 132 -16.10 1.50 1.47
C ALA A 132 -17.35 1.19 2.33
N GLY A 133 -17.29 1.47 3.63
CA GLY A 133 -18.38 1.24 4.57
C GLY A 133 -18.68 -0.22 4.88
N GLN A 134 -18.14 -1.16 4.12
CA GLN A 134 -18.35 -2.60 4.30
C GLN A 134 -17.20 -3.41 3.70
N ILE A 135 -17.01 -4.61 4.22
CA ILE A 135 -16.05 -5.56 3.66
C ILE A 135 -16.78 -6.41 2.62
N THR A 136 -16.28 -6.35 1.37
CA THR A 136 -16.75 -7.16 0.25
C THR A 136 -15.62 -8.04 -0.28
N MET A 137 -15.93 -9.03 -1.12
CA MET A 137 -14.89 -9.84 -1.78
C MET A 137 -13.98 -9.01 -2.69
N SER A 138 -14.52 -7.95 -3.30
CA SER A 138 -13.79 -7.03 -4.17
C SER A 138 -13.13 -5.87 -3.41
N PHE A 139 -13.04 -5.96 -2.07
CA PHE A 139 -12.43 -4.91 -1.24
C PHE A 139 -10.98 -4.63 -1.63
N ASN A 140 -10.23 -5.66 -2.02
CA ASN A 140 -8.86 -5.50 -2.49
C ASN A 140 -8.84 -5.08 -3.96
N SER A 141 -9.00 -3.79 -4.22
CA SER A 141 -8.94 -3.20 -5.57
C SER A 141 -7.52 -3.10 -6.14
N GLY A 142 -6.56 -3.88 -5.64
CA GLY A 142 -5.17 -3.84 -6.08
C GLY A 142 -4.33 -2.72 -5.43
N TYR A 143 -4.81 -2.10 -4.36
CA TYR A 143 -4.09 -1.03 -3.65
C TYR A 143 -2.67 -1.40 -3.24
N GLY A 144 -2.43 -2.67 -2.89
CA GLY A 144 -1.09 -3.16 -2.56
C GLY A 144 -0.12 -3.06 -3.75
N PHE A 145 -0.57 -3.41 -4.96
CA PHE A 145 0.25 -3.27 -6.17
C PHE A 145 0.47 -1.80 -6.52
N THR A 146 -0.55 -0.97 -6.39
CA THR A 146 -0.41 0.48 -6.59
C THR A 146 0.56 1.10 -5.58
N ALA A 147 0.58 0.62 -4.33
CA ALA A 147 1.53 1.09 -3.32
C ALA A 147 2.99 0.81 -3.73
N ILE A 148 3.26 -0.28 -4.45
CA ILE A 148 4.59 -0.56 -5.02
C ILE A 148 4.94 0.52 -6.05
N ILE A 149 4.01 0.86 -6.95
CA ILE A 149 4.20 1.93 -7.94
C ILE A 149 4.52 3.25 -7.25
N VAL A 150 3.74 3.61 -6.24
CA VAL A 150 3.93 4.84 -5.44
C VAL A 150 5.29 4.86 -4.76
N ALA A 151 5.73 3.74 -4.18
CA ALA A 151 7.01 3.64 -3.50
C ALA A 151 8.19 3.87 -4.46
N PHE A 152 8.17 3.25 -5.64
CA PHE A 152 9.22 3.44 -6.65
C PHE A 152 9.15 4.84 -7.27
N LEU A 153 7.96 5.34 -7.60
CA LEU A 153 7.78 6.70 -8.13
C LEU A 153 8.29 7.75 -7.15
N GLY A 154 8.04 7.53 -5.85
CA GLY A 154 8.53 8.38 -4.77
C GLY A 154 10.00 8.16 -4.39
N ARG A 155 10.73 7.29 -5.12
CA ARG A 155 12.15 6.96 -4.87
C ARG A 155 12.43 6.49 -3.44
N LEU A 156 11.48 5.83 -2.83
CA LEU A 156 11.55 5.34 -1.44
C LEU A 156 11.81 6.45 -0.41
N ASP A 157 11.58 7.72 -0.78
CA ASP A 157 11.66 8.88 0.11
C ASP A 157 10.26 9.23 0.64
N PRO A 158 10.08 9.51 1.94
CA PRO A 158 8.76 9.77 2.52
C PRO A 158 8.00 10.93 1.85
N LEU A 159 8.68 12.03 1.52
CA LEU A 159 8.07 13.17 0.82
C LEU A 159 7.77 12.84 -0.64
N GLY A 160 8.67 12.11 -1.31
CA GLY A 160 8.47 11.60 -2.66
C GLY A 160 7.27 10.66 -2.74
N ILE A 161 7.10 9.78 -1.77
CA ILE A 161 5.95 8.86 -1.66
C ILE A 161 4.64 9.63 -1.48
N LEU A 162 4.64 10.72 -0.68
CA LEU A 162 3.46 11.56 -0.53
C LEU A 162 3.03 12.17 -1.88
N LEU A 163 3.96 12.78 -2.62
CA LEU A 163 3.69 13.39 -3.92
C LEU A 163 3.26 12.35 -4.95
N ALA A 164 3.94 11.21 -4.99
CA ALA A 164 3.58 10.08 -5.85
C ALA A 164 2.19 9.53 -5.52
N GLY A 165 1.84 9.42 -4.24
CA GLY A 165 0.53 9.01 -3.77
C GLY A 165 -0.58 9.96 -4.20
N LEU A 166 -0.36 11.27 -4.11
CA LEU A 166 -1.30 12.28 -4.60
C LEU A 166 -1.49 12.19 -6.11
N LEU A 167 -0.42 12.00 -6.88
CA LEU A 167 -0.50 11.81 -8.32
C LEU A 167 -1.31 10.56 -8.69
N MET A 168 -1.06 9.44 -7.99
CA MET A 168 -1.83 8.21 -8.20
C MET A 168 -3.30 8.37 -7.79
N ALA A 169 -3.59 9.08 -6.72
CA ALA A 169 -4.97 9.39 -6.32
C ALA A 169 -5.71 10.18 -7.41
N LEU A 170 -5.06 11.19 -8.01
CA LEU A 170 -5.61 11.93 -9.16
C LEU A 170 -5.87 11.00 -10.35
N THR A 171 -4.97 10.03 -10.61
CA THR A 171 -5.14 9.05 -11.69
C THR A 171 -6.35 8.13 -11.42
N TYR A 172 -6.57 7.71 -10.17
CA TYR A 172 -7.74 6.92 -9.79
C TYR A 172 -9.04 7.71 -9.98
N ILE A 173 -9.12 8.90 -9.40
CA ILE A 173 -10.32 9.76 -9.49
C ILE A 173 -10.62 10.11 -10.95
N GLY A 174 -9.58 10.51 -11.71
CA GLY A 174 -9.75 10.81 -13.14
C GLY A 174 -10.19 9.59 -13.95
N GLY A 175 -9.69 8.42 -13.59
CA GLY A 175 -10.09 7.16 -14.20
C GLY A 175 -11.54 6.79 -13.89
N GLU A 176 -12.01 6.94 -12.66
CA GLU A 176 -13.42 6.71 -12.28
C GLU A 176 -14.36 7.65 -13.03
N ILE A 177 -13.99 8.94 -13.13
CA ILE A 177 -14.76 9.92 -13.91
C ILE A 177 -14.80 9.54 -15.39
N ALA A 178 -13.67 9.11 -15.95
CA ALA A 178 -13.61 8.66 -17.34
C ALA A 178 -14.47 7.41 -17.59
N GLN A 179 -14.52 6.46 -16.65
CA GLN A 179 -15.42 5.31 -16.72
C GLN A 179 -16.89 5.76 -16.77
N LEU A 180 -17.28 6.67 -15.89
CA LEU A 180 -18.66 7.14 -15.81
C LEU A 180 -19.07 7.96 -17.03
N MET A 181 -18.19 8.84 -17.53
CA MET A 181 -18.50 9.74 -18.64
C MET A 181 -18.33 9.10 -20.03
N LEU A 182 -17.30 8.27 -20.19
CA LEU A 182 -16.93 7.70 -21.49
C LEU A 182 -17.30 6.22 -21.63
N GLY A 183 -17.87 5.61 -20.59
CA GLY A 183 -18.22 4.18 -20.58
C GLY A 183 -17.01 3.25 -20.70
N LEU A 184 -15.82 3.69 -20.26
CA LEU A 184 -14.61 2.89 -20.36
C LEU A 184 -14.64 1.72 -19.36
N PRO A 185 -14.17 0.53 -19.75
CA PRO A 185 -14.06 -0.59 -18.82
C PRO A 185 -13.01 -0.29 -17.75
N GLY A 186 -13.24 -0.75 -16.50
CA GLY A 186 -12.31 -0.56 -15.37
C GLY A 186 -10.91 -1.07 -15.61
N ALA A 187 -10.76 -2.10 -16.45
CA ALA A 187 -9.47 -2.63 -16.88
C ALA A 187 -8.58 -1.57 -17.56
N SER A 188 -9.17 -0.52 -18.16
CA SER A 188 -8.40 0.56 -18.80
C SER A 188 -7.55 1.35 -17.83
N ILE A 189 -8.04 1.55 -16.59
CA ILE A 189 -7.27 2.25 -15.54
C ILE A 189 -6.12 1.37 -15.06
N GLN A 190 -6.39 0.07 -14.85
CA GLN A 190 -5.35 -0.90 -14.44
C GLN A 190 -4.26 -1.01 -15.50
N LEU A 191 -4.63 -0.98 -16.79
CA LEU A 191 -3.67 -0.98 -17.89
C LEU A 191 -2.81 0.29 -17.87
N LEU A 192 -3.41 1.47 -17.69
CA LEU A 192 -2.68 2.73 -17.60
C LEU A 192 -1.70 2.73 -16.42
N GLN A 193 -2.10 2.22 -15.27
CA GLN A 193 -1.22 2.08 -14.10
C GLN A 193 -0.09 1.08 -14.37
N GLY A 194 -0.37 -0.04 -15.01
CA GLY A 194 0.65 -1.02 -15.40
C GLY A 194 1.68 -0.44 -16.38
N MET A 195 1.22 0.34 -17.37
CA MET A 195 2.11 1.07 -18.28
C MET A 195 2.97 2.10 -17.54
N LEU A 196 2.36 2.85 -16.60
CA LEU A 196 3.08 3.83 -15.80
C LEU A 196 4.20 3.15 -15.01
N LEU A 197 3.93 2.03 -14.35
CA LEU A 197 4.95 1.24 -13.64
C LEU A 197 6.05 0.77 -14.58
N PHE A 198 5.67 0.21 -15.74
CA PHE A 198 6.64 -0.29 -16.72
C PHE A 198 7.60 0.80 -17.19
N PHE A 199 7.09 1.96 -17.62
CA PHE A 199 7.93 3.07 -18.08
C PHE A 199 8.78 3.65 -16.95
N LEU A 200 8.27 3.66 -15.73
CA LEU A 200 9.00 4.15 -14.57
C LEU A 200 10.20 3.25 -14.26
N LEU A 201 9.98 1.93 -14.20
CA LEU A 201 11.07 0.97 -13.98
C LEU A 201 12.08 0.99 -15.15
N ALA A 202 11.60 1.10 -16.39
CA ALA A 202 12.47 1.22 -17.56
C ALA A 202 13.36 2.48 -17.44
N THR A 203 12.78 3.63 -17.09
CA THR A 203 13.52 4.87 -16.91
C THR A 203 14.56 4.77 -15.80
N ASP A 204 14.20 4.14 -14.68
CA ASP A 204 15.12 3.93 -13.55
C ASP A 204 16.33 3.07 -13.97
N ILE A 205 16.10 2.00 -14.74
CA ILE A 205 17.18 1.18 -15.27
C ILE A 205 18.09 1.99 -16.20
N PHE A 206 17.54 2.76 -17.15
CA PHE A 206 18.33 3.57 -18.06
C PHE A 206 19.12 4.70 -17.36
N THR A 207 18.61 5.20 -16.24
CA THR A 207 19.28 6.25 -15.46
C THR A 207 20.44 5.68 -14.63
N ASN A 208 20.26 4.50 -14.05
CA ASN A 208 21.23 3.88 -13.14
C ASN A 208 22.27 3.01 -13.86
N TYR A 209 21.95 2.48 -15.03
CA TYR A 209 22.85 1.60 -15.78
C TYR A 209 23.23 2.22 -17.13
N ARG A 210 24.54 2.40 -17.37
CA ARG A 210 25.05 2.77 -18.69
C ARG A 210 25.27 1.51 -19.52
N ILE A 211 24.65 1.46 -20.70
CA ILE A 211 24.90 0.39 -21.67
C ILE A 211 26.33 0.60 -22.20
N LYS A 212 27.28 -0.22 -21.74
CA LYS A 212 28.60 -0.31 -22.40
C LYS A 212 28.46 -1.27 -23.58
N SER A 213 28.42 -0.74 -24.78
CA SER A 213 28.70 -1.53 -25.97
C SER A 213 30.14 -2.04 -25.88
N LYS A 214 30.31 -3.37 -25.84
CA LYS A 214 31.62 -4.00 -25.89
C LYS A 214 32.10 -3.82 -27.34
N GLY A 215 32.83 -2.71 -27.59
CA GLY A 215 33.54 -2.52 -28.87
C GLY A 215 34.46 -3.70 -29.09
N SER A 216 34.33 -4.33 -30.22
CA SER A 216 35.18 -5.36 -30.81
C SER A 216 36.63 -4.94 -30.84
#